data_f237d4ddc26597b4c7dd6fa1c23471a7
#
_entry.id   f237d4ddc26597b4c7dd6fa1c23471a7
#
_cell.length_a   1.000
_cell.length_b   1.000
_cell.length_c   1.000
_cell.angle_alpha   90.00
_cell.angle_beta   90.00
_cell.angle_gamma   90.00
#
_symmetry.space_group_name_H-M   'P 1'
#
loop_
_entity.id
_entity.type
_entity.pdbx_description
1 polymer ?
#
loop_
_entity_poly.entity_id
_entity_poly.type
_entity_poly.pdbx_seq_one_letter_code
_entity_poly.pdbx_strand_id
1 'polypeptide(L)' 'YKEIKKTIIDYQKFIKKNFDYVGENFTYEARSMHYKNKKVSKGIYGTASKEDLKELKEEGIEVEMIPWEKNTTN' A
#
# COMPACT_ATOMS: atom_id res chain seq x y z
N TYR A 1 19.25 -3.65 -15.23
CA TYR A 1 18.46 -4.60 -14.44
C TYR A 1 18.73 -4.49 -12.96
N LYS A 2 20.02 -4.49 -12.58
CA LYS A 2 20.39 -4.36 -11.17
C LYS A 2 19.96 -3.02 -10.59
N GLU A 3 20.02 -1.98 -11.39
CA GLU A 3 19.63 -0.65 -10.95
C GLU A 3 18.13 -0.55 -10.70
N ILE A 4 17.33 -1.21 -11.53
CA ILE A 4 15.88 -1.22 -11.35
C ILE A 4 15.52 -1.94 -10.05
N LYS A 5 16.17 -3.07 -9.79
CA LYS A 5 15.91 -3.83 -8.57
C LYS A 5 16.29 -3.02 -7.32
N LYS A 6 17.41 -2.33 -7.37
CA LYS A 6 17.85 -1.48 -6.27
C LYS A 6 16.84 -0.36 -6.01
N THR A 7 16.32 0.25 -7.07
CA THR A 7 15.34 1.31 -6.94
C THR A 7 14.08 0.81 -6.27
N ILE A 8 13.63 -0.39 -6.62
CA ILE A 8 12.45 -1.00 -6.00
C ILE A 8 12.70 -1.25 -4.51
N ILE A 9 13.86 -1.78 -4.18
CA ILE A 9 14.22 -2.06 -2.78
C ILE A 9 14.29 -0.77 -1.97
N ASP A 10 14.89 0.27 -2.53
CA ASP A 10 14.99 1.55 -1.86
C ASP A 10 13.60 2.14 -1.62
N TYR A 11 12.71 2.00 -2.59
CA TYR A 11 11.35 2.47 -2.45
C TYR A 11 10.60 1.69 -1.37
N GLN A 12 10.79 0.37 -1.32
CA GLN A 12 10.20 -0.44 -0.26
C GLN A 12 10.66 0.00 1.12
N LYS A 13 11.94 0.30 1.27
CA LYS A 13 12.47 0.78 2.54
C LYS A 13 11.85 2.10 2.94
N PHE A 14 11.67 3.00 1.97
CA PHE A 14 11.02 4.28 2.19
C PHE A 14 9.59 4.07 2.69
N ILE A 15 8.85 3.20 2.03
CA ILE A 15 7.47 2.92 2.40
C ILE A 15 7.40 2.32 3.80
N LYS A 16 8.25 1.33 4.09
CA LYS A 16 8.26 0.69 5.41
C LYS A 16 8.55 1.68 6.53
N LYS A 17 9.39 2.67 6.26
CA LYS A 17 9.78 3.65 7.25
C LYS A 17 8.70 4.69 7.48
N ASN A 18 7.99 5.09 6.42
CA ASN A 18 7.10 6.24 6.48
C ASN A 18 5.62 5.88 6.47
N PHE A 19 5.26 4.62 6.27
CA PHE A 19 3.88 4.18 6.21
C PHE A 19 3.66 3.03 7.19
N ASP A 20 2.44 2.91 7.68
CA ASP A 20 2.08 1.83 8.59
C ASP A 20 1.60 0.63 7.80
N TYR A 21 2.11 -0.54 8.14
CA TYR A 21 1.72 -1.77 7.47
C TYR A 21 0.44 -2.32 8.09
N VAL A 22 -0.58 -2.49 7.28
CA VAL A 22 -1.86 -3.02 7.74
C VAL A 22 -2.21 -4.37 7.13
N GLY A 23 -1.34 -4.90 6.29
CA GLY A 23 -1.50 -6.24 5.73
C GLY A 23 -2.80 -6.40 4.96
N GLU A 24 -3.51 -7.49 5.24
CA GLU A 24 -4.75 -7.81 4.55
C GLU A 24 -5.91 -6.90 4.96
N ASN A 25 -5.73 -6.10 5.99
CA ASN A 25 -6.75 -5.15 6.43
C ASN A 25 -6.72 -3.85 5.66
N PHE A 26 -5.90 -3.77 4.62
CA PHE A 26 -5.72 -2.53 3.88
C PHE A 26 -7.04 -1.94 3.38
N THR A 27 -7.88 -2.77 2.79
CA THR A 27 -9.15 -2.31 2.25
C THR A 27 -10.04 -1.72 3.34
N TYR A 28 -10.13 -2.41 4.47
CA TYR A 28 -10.93 -1.94 5.59
C TYR A 28 -10.37 -0.61 6.14
N GLU A 29 -9.06 -0.56 6.33
CA GLU A 29 -8.42 0.62 6.87
C GLU A 29 -8.54 1.82 5.93
N ALA A 30 -8.39 1.57 4.62
CA ALA A 30 -8.53 2.64 3.64
C ALA A 30 -9.94 3.23 3.65
N ARG A 31 -10.96 2.36 3.72
CA ARG A 31 -12.33 2.82 3.83
C ARG A 31 -12.59 3.59 5.11
N SER A 32 -12.05 3.09 6.20
CA SER A 32 -12.21 3.74 7.49
C SER A 32 -11.65 5.15 7.47
N MET A 33 -10.46 5.31 6.91
CA MET A 33 -9.82 6.62 6.79
C MET A 33 -10.64 7.56 5.91
N HIS A 34 -11.18 7.04 4.82
CA HIS A 34 -11.93 7.85 3.88
C HIS A 34 -13.28 8.31 4.47
N TYR A 35 -14.05 7.38 5.00
CA TYR A 35 -15.40 7.68 5.45
C TYR A 35 -15.45 8.34 6.82
N LYS A 36 -14.51 8.00 7.70
CA LYS A 36 -14.47 8.61 9.03
C LYS A 36 -13.65 9.89 9.07
N ASN A 37 -13.07 10.26 7.94
CA ASN A 37 -12.28 11.48 7.81
C ASN A 37 -11.23 11.59 8.91
N LYS A 38 -10.56 10.48 9.19
CA LYS A 38 -9.52 10.46 10.21
C LYS A 38 -8.30 11.23 9.76
N LYS A 39 -7.79 12.06 10.62
CA LYS A 39 -6.50 12.68 10.39
C LYS A 39 -5.44 11.65 10.72
N VAL A 40 -4.65 11.28 9.72
CA VAL A 40 -3.62 10.28 9.89
C VAL A 40 -2.28 10.94 9.70
N SER A 41 -1.39 10.71 10.62
CA SER A 41 -0.04 11.27 10.51
C SER A 41 0.79 10.51 9.49
N LYS A 42 0.44 9.26 9.23
CA LYS A 42 1.13 8.41 8.26
C LYS A 42 0.14 7.74 7.35
N GLY A 43 0.55 7.50 6.09
CA GLY A 43 -0.24 6.69 5.20
C GLY A 43 -0.18 5.23 5.62
N ILE A 44 -0.92 4.39 4.91
CA ILE A 44 -0.94 2.96 5.19
C ILE A 44 -0.59 2.19 3.93
N TYR A 45 -0.07 1.00 4.10
CA TYR A 45 0.19 0.12 2.97
C TYR A 45 -0.13 -1.32 3.37
N GLY A 46 -0.43 -2.13 2.38
CA GLY A 46 -0.79 -3.52 2.63
C GLY A 46 -1.16 -4.21 1.34
N THR A 47 -1.94 -5.26 1.44
CA THR A 47 -2.35 -6.04 0.29
C THR A 47 -3.86 -5.95 0.09
N ALA A 48 -4.27 -5.95 -1.16
CA ALA A 48 -5.68 -5.94 -1.51
C ALA A 48 -5.87 -6.73 -2.80
N SER A 49 -7.04 -7.33 -2.95
CA SER A 49 -7.36 -8.05 -4.17
C SER A 49 -7.69 -7.06 -5.29
N LYS A 50 -7.70 -7.56 -6.52
CA LYS A 50 -8.07 -6.72 -7.65
C LYS A 50 -9.50 -6.21 -7.51
N GLU A 51 -10.37 -7.04 -6.96
CA GLU A 51 -11.75 -6.66 -6.73
C GLU A 51 -11.85 -5.55 -5.69
N ASP A 52 -11.08 -5.67 -4.62
CA ASP A 52 -11.05 -4.64 -3.59
C ASP A 52 -10.54 -3.31 -4.15
N LEU A 53 -9.49 -3.36 -4.97
CA LEU A 53 -8.94 -2.16 -5.59
C LEU A 53 -9.97 -1.50 -6.50
N LYS A 54 -10.72 -2.29 -7.24
CA LYS A 54 -11.77 -1.77 -8.11
C LYS A 54 -12.86 -1.11 -7.30
N GLU A 55 -13.29 -1.73 -6.21
CA GLU A 55 -14.32 -1.18 -5.34
C GLU A 55 -13.87 0.13 -4.70
N LEU A 56 -12.63 0.17 -4.22
CA LEU A 56 -12.08 1.38 -3.63
C LEU A 56 -12.06 2.52 -4.63
N LYS A 57 -11.69 2.21 -5.87
CA LYS A 57 -11.67 3.23 -6.92
C LYS A 57 -13.07 3.74 -7.22
N GLU A 58 -14.06 2.84 -7.26
CA GLU A 58 -15.45 3.22 -7.49
C GLU A 58 -16.00 4.07 -6.36
N GLU A 59 -15.48 3.88 -5.15
CA GLU A 59 -15.88 4.66 -3.98
C GLU A 59 -15.17 6.01 -3.91
N GLY A 60 -14.27 6.29 -4.84
CA GLY A 60 -13.53 7.53 -4.86
C GLY A 60 -12.30 7.53 -3.97
N ILE A 61 -11.87 6.36 -3.52
CA ILE A 61 -10.68 6.23 -2.69
C ILE A 61 -9.48 5.98 -3.58
N GLU A 62 -8.54 6.90 -3.56
CA GLU A 62 -7.34 6.76 -4.38
C GLU A 62 -6.32 5.86 -3.70
N VAL A 63 -5.86 4.86 -4.44
CA VAL A 63 -4.81 3.97 -3.97
C VAL A 63 -3.81 3.77 -5.09
N GLU A 64 -2.57 3.56 -4.73
CA GLU A 64 -1.52 3.30 -5.70
C GLU A 64 -0.99 1.89 -5.53
N MET A 65 -0.70 1.26 -6.65
CA MET A 65 -0.03 -0.02 -6.64
C MET A 65 1.47 0.21 -6.59
N ILE A 66 2.13 -0.43 -5.65
CA ILE A 66 3.56 -0.28 -5.47
C ILE A 66 4.24 -1.56 -5.93
N PRO A 67 5.25 -1.45 -6.78
CA PRO A 67 6.03 -2.63 -7.13
C PRO A 67 6.76 -3.12 -5.88
N TRP A 68 6.55 -4.37 -5.54
CA TRP A 68 7.10 -4.93 -4.31
C TRP A 68 7.94 -6.14 -4.62
N GLU A 69 9.18 -6.09 -4.21
CA GLU A 69 10.08 -7.20 -4.39
C GLU A 69 9.83 -8.20 -3.27
N LYS A 70 9.33 -9.37 -3.63
CA LYS A 70 9.15 -10.41 -2.63
C LYS A 70 10.50 -10.95 -2.24
N ASN A 71 10.76 -11.01 -0.98
CA ASN A 71 12.00 -11.55 -0.48
C ASN A 71 11.95 -13.07 -0.57
N THR A 72 12.10 -13.56 -1.75
CA THR A 72 12.11 -14.97 -1.96
C THR A 72 13.51 -15.43 -1.82
N THR A 73 13.79 -15.91 -0.71
CA THR A 73 15.02 -16.56 -0.63
C THR A 73 14.79 -17.93 -1.01
N ASN A 74 15.15 -18.20 -1.75
CA ASN A 74 15.16 -19.49 -2.08
C ASN A 74 15.44 -19.73 -3.07
#